data_a848d19efa4d3d07a327e5cc3c8df508
#
_entry.id   a848d19efa4d3d07a327e5cc3c8df508
#
_cell.length_a   1.000
_cell.length_b   1.000
_cell.length_c   1.000
_cell.angle_alpha   90.00
_cell.angle_beta   90.00
_cell.angle_gamma   90.00
#
_symmetry.space_group_name_H-M   'P 1'
#
loop_
_entity.id
_entity.type
_entity.pdbx_description
1 polymer ?
#
loop_
_entity_poly.entity_id
_entity_poly.type
_entity_poly.pdbx_seq_one_letter_code
_entity_poly.pdbx_strand_id
1 'polypeptide(L)'
;MSDTDRRSVGLIVHHVASMYPIEIDVARAIASGKAVTDVTWDAVAELNAKHAQEHAEETKTTALELLRRNSREASNAVCAFTDEQLDRAAPFSLSFGAPVTAQFIIEDHALRHSWHHLAGVRRALGR
;
A
#
# COMPACT_ATOMS: atom_id res chain seq x y z
N MET A 1 13.64 -14.00 5.05
CA MET A 1 12.84 -13.97 3.80
C MET A 1 11.45 -14.53 4.09
N SER A 2 10.45 -14.06 3.41
CA SER A 2 9.12 -14.63 3.52
C SER A 2 8.99 -15.93 2.71
N ASP A 3 8.00 -16.72 3.06
CA ASP A 3 7.67 -18.02 2.51
C ASP A 3 7.46 -18.00 0.98
N THR A 4 6.65 -17.05 0.51
CA THR A 4 6.29 -16.88 -0.90
C THR A 4 6.98 -15.70 -1.56
N ASP A 5 7.70 -14.90 -0.81
CA ASP A 5 8.38 -13.69 -1.25
C ASP A 5 9.87 -13.85 -0.97
N ARG A 6 10.69 -13.74 -2.00
CA ARG A 6 12.14 -13.92 -1.88
C ARG A 6 12.89 -12.70 -1.37
N ARG A 7 12.18 -11.61 -1.16
CA ARG A 7 12.76 -10.39 -0.60
C ARG A 7 13.07 -10.61 0.89
N SER A 8 14.07 -9.89 1.40
CA SER A 8 14.36 -9.88 2.83
C SER A 8 13.21 -9.24 3.61
N VAL A 9 13.09 -9.58 4.90
CA VAL A 9 12.08 -9.00 5.79
C VAL A 9 12.19 -7.47 5.83
N GLY A 10 13.42 -6.94 5.92
CA GLY A 10 13.64 -5.48 5.91
C GLY A 10 13.16 -4.81 4.62
N LEU A 11 13.39 -5.44 3.48
CA LEU A 11 12.93 -4.92 2.20
C LEU A 11 11.40 -4.96 2.10
N ILE A 12 10.76 -6.02 2.59
CA ILE A 12 9.30 -6.12 2.62
C ILE A 12 8.70 -5.03 3.51
N VAL A 13 9.25 -4.80 4.69
CA VAL A 13 8.79 -3.73 5.59
C VAL A 13 8.94 -2.36 4.93
N HIS A 14 10.07 -2.11 4.29
CA HIS A 14 10.30 -0.86 3.56
C HIS A 14 9.30 -0.70 2.40
N HIS A 15 9.03 -1.77 1.68
CA HIS A 15 8.03 -1.79 0.59
C HIS A 15 6.64 -1.42 1.12
N VAL A 16 6.17 -2.07 2.18
CA VAL A 16 4.86 -1.78 2.78
C VAL A 16 4.78 -0.30 3.20
N ALA A 17 5.82 0.19 3.87
CA ALA A 17 5.89 1.58 4.30
C ALA A 17 5.83 2.56 3.13
N SER A 18 6.51 2.25 2.03
CA SER A 18 6.57 3.09 0.83
C SER A 18 5.23 3.14 0.09
N MET A 19 4.40 2.11 0.24
CA MET A 19 3.11 2.05 -0.44
C MET A 19 2.03 2.91 0.22
N TYR A 20 2.14 3.22 1.52
CA TYR A 20 1.12 4.02 2.20
C TYR A 20 0.81 5.36 1.52
N PRO A 21 1.81 6.20 1.17
CA PRO A 21 1.51 7.45 0.48
C PRO A 21 0.79 7.26 -0.85
N ILE A 22 1.18 6.25 -1.60
CA ILE A 22 0.57 5.93 -2.91
C ILE A 22 -0.89 5.51 -2.72
N GLU A 23 -1.16 4.64 -1.77
CA GLU A 23 -2.49 4.14 -1.45
C GLU A 23 -3.41 5.26 -0.97
N ILE A 24 -2.88 6.17 -0.15
CA ILE A 24 -3.63 7.36 0.32
C ILE A 24 -3.91 8.32 -0.84
N ASP A 25 -2.98 8.52 -1.76
CA ASP A 25 -3.20 9.38 -2.93
C ASP A 25 -4.31 8.82 -3.83
N VAL A 26 -4.35 7.51 -4.03
CA VAL A 26 -5.45 6.85 -4.76
C VAL A 26 -6.77 7.06 -4.03
N ALA A 27 -6.81 6.84 -2.72
CA ALA A 27 -8.01 7.05 -1.91
C ALA A 27 -8.51 8.49 -1.99
N ARG A 28 -7.60 9.47 -1.94
CA ARG A 28 -7.96 10.90 -2.09
C ARG A 28 -8.54 11.21 -3.45
N ALA A 29 -7.97 10.65 -4.52
CA ALA A 29 -8.50 10.83 -5.87
C ALA A 29 -9.94 10.31 -5.96
N ILE A 30 -10.17 9.09 -5.50
CA ILE A 30 -11.50 8.47 -5.49
C ILE A 30 -12.46 9.29 -4.62
N ALA A 31 -12.02 9.72 -3.43
CA ALA A 31 -12.83 10.55 -2.52
C ALA A 31 -13.25 11.88 -3.12
N SER A 32 -12.47 12.42 -4.07
CA SER A 32 -12.81 13.61 -4.82
C SER A 32 -13.64 13.35 -6.08
N GLY A 33 -14.01 12.09 -6.33
CA GLY A 33 -14.80 11.70 -7.50
C GLY A 33 -13.98 11.50 -8.76
N LYS A 34 -12.65 11.44 -8.65
CA LYS A 34 -11.74 11.33 -9.78
C LYS A 34 -11.46 9.86 -10.10
N ALA A 35 -11.70 9.47 -11.36
CA ALA A 35 -11.32 8.13 -11.81
C ALA A 35 -9.79 7.96 -11.77
N VAL A 36 -9.34 6.78 -11.38
CA VAL A 36 -7.93 6.38 -11.43
C VAL A 36 -7.82 5.28 -12.49
N THR A 37 -7.40 5.67 -13.69
CA THR A 37 -7.47 4.82 -14.88
C THR A 37 -6.12 4.46 -15.48
N ASP A 38 -5.04 5.03 -14.97
CA ASP A 38 -3.68 4.91 -15.52
C ASP A 38 -2.80 3.90 -14.79
N VAL A 39 -3.29 3.30 -13.71
CA VAL A 39 -2.55 2.29 -12.96
C VAL A 39 -2.81 0.91 -13.57
N THR A 40 -1.75 0.19 -13.91
CA THR A 40 -1.82 -1.18 -14.43
C THR A 40 -1.06 -2.13 -13.54
N TRP A 41 -1.39 -3.43 -13.62
CA TRP A 41 -0.63 -4.44 -12.88
C TRP A 41 0.83 -4.50 -13.34
N ASP A 42 1.11 -4.23 -14.63
CA ASP A 42 2.47 -4.14 -15.14
C ASP A 42 3.24 -2.98 -14.51
N ALA A 43 2.59 -1.81 -14.38
CA ALA A 43 3.20 -0.66 -13.72
C ALA A 43 3.47 -0.94 -12.24
N VAL A 44 2.57 -1.64 -11.55
CA VAL A 44 2.78 -2.07 -10.16
C VAL A 44 3.97 -3.02 -10.06
N ALA A 45 4.06 -3.99 -10.96
CA ALA A 45 5.19 -4.93 -10.98
C ALA A 45 6.52 -4.22 -11.22
N GLU A 46 6.56 -3.25 -12.14
CA GLU A 46 7.75 -2.43 -12.40
C GLU A 46 8.15 -1.60 -11.19
N LEU A 47 7.18 -0.98 -10.53
CA LEU A 47 7.43 -0.20 -9.32
C LEU A 47 8.03 -1.09 -8.22
N ASN A 48 7.49 -2.29 -8.02
CA ASN A 48 7.97 -3.23 -7.03
C ASN A 48 9.38 -3.73 -7.35
N ALA A 49 9.66 -4.02 -8.63
CA ALA A 49 10.99 -4.45 -9.07
C ALA A 49 12.03 -3.34 -8.86
N LYS A 50 11.68 -2.11 -9.21
CA LYS A 50 12.54 -0.95 -9.00
C LYS A 50 12.82 -0.71 -7.53
N HIS A 51 11.79 -0.79 -6.70
CA HIS A 51 11.93 -0.66 -5.24
C HIS A 51 12.88 -1.73 -4.70
N ALA A 52 12.71 -2.98 -5.10
CA ALA A 52 13.57 -4.08 -4.65
C ALA A 52 15.03 -3.85 -5.04
N GLN A 53 15.28 -3.32 -6.23
CA GLN A 53 16.62 -3.01 -6.71
C GLN A 53 17.26 -1.85 -5.95
N GLU A 54 16.50 -0.78 -5.72
CA GLU A 54 16.99 0.44 -5.07
C GLU A 54 17.20 0.28 -3.56
N HIS A 55 16.42 -0.61 -2.93
CA HIS A 55 16.36 -0.73 -1.48
C HIS A 55 16.77 -2.11 -0.95
N ALA A 56 17.49 -2.89 -1.74
CA ALA A 56 17.92 -4.23 -1.37
C ALA A 56 18.74 -4.28 -0.07
N GLU A 57 19.41 -3.19 0.26
CA GLU A 57 20.31 -3.10 1.42
C GLU A 57 19.77 -2.22 2.55
N GLU A 58 18.46 -1.97 2.57
CA GLU A 58 17.86 -1.18 3.64
C GLU A 58 18.05 -1.85 5.00
N THR A 59 18.42 -1.04 6.00
CA THR A 59 18.61 -1.51 7.35
C THR A 59 17.26 -1.64 8.07
N LYS A 60 17.23 -2.45 9.12
CA LYS A 60 16.08 -2.57 10.02
C LYS A 60 15.65 -1.18 10.56
N THR A 61 16.63 -0.37 10.98
CA THR A 61 16.36 0.95 11.53
C THR A 61 15.67 1.86 10.54
N THR A 62 16.19 1.97 9.32
CA THR A 62 15.60 2.83 8.28
C THR A 62 14.22 2.35 7.85
N ALA A 63 14.03 1.04 7.71
CA ALA A 63 12.73 0.46 7.36
C ALA A 63 11.68 0.75 8.44
N LEU A 64 12.03 0.58 9.71
CA LEU A 64 11.11 0.85 10.82
C LEU A 64 10.80 2.34 10.98
N GLU A 65 11.77 3.22 10.77
CA GLU A 65 11.54 4.67 10.81
C GLU A 65 10.57 5.09 9.72
N LEU A 66 10.76 4.60 8.50
CA LEU A 66 9.85 4.88 7.40
C LEU A 66 8.45 4.34 7.69
N LEU A 67 8.35 3.12 8.20
CA LEU A 67 7.07 2.52 8.57
C LEU A 67 6.33 3.37 9.60
N ARG A 68 7.00 3.77 10.67
CA ARG A 68 6.41 4.60 11.73
C ARG A 68 5.90 5.93 11.19
N ARG A 69 6.71 6.60 10.40
CA ARG A 69 6.35 7.90 9.82
C ARG A 69 5.18 7.78 8.85
N ASN A 70 5.31 6.88 7.88
CA ASN A 70 4.31 6.75 6.81
C ASN A 70 2.99 6.18 7.31
N SER A 71 3.02 5.23 8.25
CA SER A 71 1.79 4.70 8.84
C SER A 71 1.05 5.75 9.67
N ARG A 72 1.78 6.60 10.38
CA ARG A 72 1.20 7.73 11.14
C ARG A 72 0.57 8.74 10.21
N GLU A 73 1.26 9.13 9.16
CA GLU A 73 0.73 10.06 8.15
C GLU A 73 -0.49 9.50 7.45
N ALA A 74 -0.46 8.21 7.11
CA ALA A 74 -1.60 7.53 6.49
C ALA A 74 -2.80 7.49 7.45
N SER A 75 -2.58 7.15 8.71
CA SER A 75 -3.63 7.14 9.73
C SER A 75 -4.26 8.52 9.91
N ASN A 76 -3.44 9.57 9.97
CA ASN A 76 -3.93 10.94 10.06
C ASN A 76 -4.76 11.33 8.83
N ALA A 77 -4.31 10.93 7.65
CA ALA A 77 -5.04 11.18 6.40
C ALA A 77 -6.40 10.48 6.40
N VAL A 78 -6.46 9.23 6.85
CA VAL A 78 -7.71 8.47 6.95
C VAL A 78 -8.68 9.14 7.92
N CYS A 79 -8.19 9.59 9.07
CA CYS A 79 -9.01 10.30 10.06
C CYS A 79 -9.56 11.63 9.53
N ALA A 80 -8.91 12.24 8.55
CA ALA A 80 -9.35 13.49 7.96
C ALA A 80 -10.46 13.33 6.91
N PHE A 81 -10.69 12.12 6.39
CA PHE A 81 -11.79 11.87 5.47
C PHE A 81 -13.13 12.00 6.20
N THR A 82 -14.09 12.64 5.53
CA THR A 82 -15.49 12.64 5.99
C THR A 82 -16.16 11.33 5.59
N ASP A 83 -17.28 11.00 6.24
CA ASP A 83 -18.08 9.83 5.86
C ASP A 83 -18.52 9.91 4.40
N GLU A 84 -18.90 11.09 3.94
CA GLU A 84 -19.28 11.33 2.56
C GLU A 84 -18.13 11.05 1.59
N GLN A 85 -16.92 11.48 1.93
CA GLN A 85 -15.72 11.21 1.12
C GLN A 85 -15.39 9.71 1.08
N LEU A 86 -15.52 9.02 2.21
CA LEU A 86 -15.28 7.57 2.29
C LEU A 86 -16.26 6.78 1.42
N ASP A 87 -17.50 7.24 1.30
CA ASP A 87 -18.55 6.58 0.53
C ASP A 87 -18.54 6.94 -0.95
N ARG A 88 -17.76 7.93 -1.35
CA ARG A 88 -17.70 8.35 -2.75
C ARG A 88 -16.98 7.30 -3.60
N ALA A 89 -17.56 7.00 -4.76
CA ALA A 89 -17.04 6.00 -5.68
C ALA A 89 -16.58 6.62 -6.99
N ALA A 90 -15.55 6.04 -7.58
CA ALA A 90 -15.07 6.39 -8.92
C ALA A 90 -14.41 5.17 -9.57
N PRO A 91 -14.33 5.11 -10.90
CA PRO A 91 -13.68 4.00 -11.59
C PRO A 91 -12.22 3.83 -11.20
N PHE A 92 -11.81 2.58 -11.00
CA PHE A 92 -10.43 2.23 -10.66
C PHE A 92 -9.90 1.15 -11.59
N SER A 93 -8.77 1.41 -12.23
CA SER A 93 -8.21 0.53 -13.27
C SER A 93 -7.83 -0.86 -12.75
N LEU A 94 -7.29 -0.98 -11.52
CA LEU A 94 -6.95 -2.29 -10.95
C LEU A 94 -8.18 -3.11 -10.55
N SER A 95 -9.37 -2.51 -10.54
CA SER A 95 -10.66 -3.17 -10.37
C SER A 95 -11.41 -3.28 -11.69
N PHE A 96 -10.66 -3.40 -12.79
CA PHE A 96 -11.20 -3.53 -14.16
C PHE A 96 -12.10 -2.36 -14.59
N GLY A 97 -11.81 -1.16 -14.06
CA GLY A 97 -12.59 0.04 -14.33
C GLY A 97 -13.89 0.13 -13.57
N ALA A 98 -14.19 -0.83 -12.70
CA ALA A 98 -15.39 -0.77 -11.86
C ALA A 98 -15.29 0.38 -10.86
N PRO A 99 -16.42 1.05 -10.52
CA PRO A 99 -16.43 2.05 -9.47
C PRO A 99 -16.12 1.38 -8.12
N VAL A 100 -15.22 2.01 -7.35
CA VAL A 100 -14.90 1.59 -5.97
C VAL A 100 -14.95 2.81 -5.08
N THR A 101 -15.26 2.59 -3.79
CA THR A 101 -15.28 3.68 -2.81
C THR A 101 -13.87 3.96 -2.29
N ALA A 102 -13.65 5.17 -1.77
CA ALA A 102 -12.42 5.50 -1.07
C ALA A 102 -12.20 4.57 0.12
N GLN A 103 -13.27 4.22 0.85
CA GLN A 103 -13.20 3.25 1.94
C GLN A 103 -12.69 1.89 1.47
N PHE A 104 -13.17 1.40 0.32
CA PHE A 104 -12.69 0.14 -0.26
C PHE A 104 -11.17 0.19 -0.52
N ILE A 105 -10.67 1.29 -1.09
CA ILE A 105 -9.24 1.45 -1.36
C ILE A 105 -8.43 1.36 -0.05
N ILE A 106 -8.89 2.04 0.99
CA ILE A 106 -8.20 2.03 2.28
C ILE A 106 -8.19 0.62 2.87
N GLU A 107 -9.33 -0.06 2.89
CA GLU A 107 -9.44 -1.40 3.48
C GLU A 107 -8.75 -2.47 2.65
N ASP A 108 -8.96 -2.49 1.33
CA ASP A 108 -8.45 -3.55 0.47
C ASP A 108 -6.98 -3.37 0.14
N HIS A 109 -6.54 -2.14 -0.12
CA HIS A 109 -5.15 -1.89 -0.51
C HIS A 109 -4.25 -1.54 0.68
N ALA A 110 -4.61 -0.58 1.51
CA ALA A 110 -3.73 -0.17 2.59
C ALA A 110 -3.69 -1.20 3.73
N LEU A 111 -4.84 -1.59 4.26
CA LEU A 111 -4.89 -2.50 5.42
C LEU A 111 -4.58 -3.94 5.02
N ARG A 112 -5.26 -4.46 4.00
CA ARG A 112 -5.09 -5.84 3.56
C ARG A 112 -3.68 -6.13 3.10
N HIS A 113 -3.05 -5.21 2.37
CA HIS A 113 -1.68 -5.34 1.90
C HIS A 113 -0.70 -5.50 3.07
N SER A 114 -0.87 -4.67 4.11
CA SER A 114 -0.05 -4.75 5.32
C SER A 114 -0.22 -6.09 6.04
N TRP A 115 -1.46 -6.55 6.21
CA TRP A 115 -1.75 -7.83 6.85
C TRP A 115 -1.24 -9.01 6.04
N HIS A 116 -1.35 -8.95 4.72
CA HIS A 116 -0.84 -9.98 3.81
C HIS A 116 0.66 -10.18 4.00
N HIS A 117 1.43 -9.10 3.98
CA HIS A 117 2.88 -9.19 4.16
C HIS A 117 3.27 -9.58 5.58
N LEU A 118 2.56 -9.10 6.60
CA LEU A 118 2.81 -9.50 7.98
C LEU A 118 2.63 -11.03 8.15
N ALA A 119 1.58 -11.59 7.57
CA ALA A 119 1.35 -13.02 7.62
C ALA A 119 2.49 -13.80 6.95
N GLY A 120 2.98 -13.34 5.80
CA GLY A 120 4.11 -13.94 5.11
C GLY A 120 5.39 -13.89 5.94
N VAL A 121 5.68 -12.76 6.56
CA VAL A 121 6.84 -12.59 7.44
C VAL A 121 6.76 -13.54 8.64
N ARG A 122 5.59 -13.62 9.27
CA ARG A 122 5.38 -14.53 10.41
C ARG A 122 5.61 -15.99 10.03
N ARG A 123 5.10 -16.43 8.88
CA ARG A 123 5.34 -17.80 8.39
C ARG A 123 6.83 -18.07 8.17
N ALA A 124 7.52 -17.15 7.54
CA ALA A 124 8.96 -17.27 7.27
C ALA A 124 9.78 -17.35 8.57
N LEU A 125 9.34 -16.67 9.63
CA LEU A 125 10.01 -16.67 10.93
C LEU A 125 9.50 -17.78 11.87
N GLY A 126 8.56 -18.61 11.43
CA GLY A 126 8.00 -19.69 12.24
C GLY A 126 7.07 -19.20 13.36
N ARG A 127 6.40 -18.07 13.14
CA ARG A 127 5.57 -17.45 14.18
C ARG A 127 4.09 -17.36 13.82
#